data_4fdcb57d43951f69024b9c09f2134bc2
#
_entry.id   4fdcb57d43951f69024b9c09f2134bc2
#
_cell.length_a   1.000
_cell.length_b   1.000
_cell.length_c   1.000
_cell.angle_alpha   90.00
_cell.angle_beta   90.00
_cell.angle_gamma   90.00
#
_symmetry.space_group_name_H-M   'P 1'
#
loop_
_entity.id
_entity.type
_entity.pdbx_description
1 polymer ?
#
loop_
_entity_poly.entity_id
_entity_poly.type
_entity_poly.pdbx_seq_one_letter_code
_entity_poly.pdbx_strand_id
1 'polypeptide(L)'
;MAKRKRLIPDYSTVTLNGVEYYRTRIEDADGKRVALYARTPEELYDKETEALEQIGHARFHRKSPTVAEYCEKWLLMQSVHVRQTTLTDYTSKVRRHIIKELGEMRMADVTLDDIQLALVPVSKKSASVYKAVVILYKSIFRAAKESHVIEVNPTLHLNAKGGGVPQEDRQALTDEQVEQLLDAIRDLPPYVSVMIGLYAGLRREEILALQWDSVYLDTDAPYLTVRRAWHTEHNRPVILTELKTKAAERNIPLPTCLAECLREAKKTSTSVSYTHLTLPTNR
;
A
#
# COMPACT_ATOMS: atom_id res chain seq x y z
N MET A 1 38.95 28.04 14.94
CA MET A 1 38.40 26.97 15.81
C MET A 1 39.53 26.08 16.31
N ALA A 2 39.82 26.06 17.60
CA ALA A 2 40.87 25.21 18.17
C ALA A 2 40.50 23.73 18.00
N LYS A 3 41.35 22.92 17.36
CA LYS A 3 41.22 21.47 17.30
C LYS A 3 41.20 20.91 18.73
N ARG A 4 40.10 20.33 19.18
CA ARG A 4 40.04 19.57 20.43
C ARG A 4 41.13 18.51 20.38
N LYS A 5 42.03 18.51 21.38
CA LYS A 5 43.09 17.51 21.53
C LYS A 5 42.41 16.14 21.65
N ARG A 6 42.67 15.19 20.76
CA ARG A 6 42.19 13.80 20.88
C ARG A 6 42.81 13.21 22.15
N LEU A 7 41.99 12.69 23.04
CA LEU A 7 42.44 11.97 24.22
C LEU A 7 42.72 10.53 23.78
N ILE A 8 43.98 10.19 23.57
CA ILE A 8 44.42 8.84 23.19
C ILE A 8 44.56 8.03 24.45
N PRO A 9 43.95 6.81 24.56
CA PRO A 9 44.14 5.94 25.72
C PRO A 9 45.61 5.47 25.90
N ASP A 10 45.95 5.09 27.10
CA ASP A 10 47.24 4.38 27.35
C ASP A 10 47.11 2.92 26.90
N TYR A 11 47.90 2.54 25.91
CA TYR A 11 47.93 1.19 25.36
C TYR A 11 49.10 0.38 25.93
N SER A 12 48.88 -0.92 26.17
CA SER A 12 49.97 -1.83 26.55
C SER A 12 50.89 -2.11 25.36
N THR A 13 52.19 -2.24 25.61
CA THR A 13 53.17 -2.62 24.58
C THR A 13 53.44 -4.13 24.59
N VAL A 14 53.81 -4.67 23.43
CA VAL A 14 54.22 -6.06 23.25
C VAL A 14 55.29 -6.14 22.19
N THR A 15 56.34 -6.95 22.43
CA THR A 15 57.42 -7.18 21.46
C THR A 15 57.06 -8.40 20.59
N LEU A 16 56.99 -8.20 19.29
CA LEU A 16 56.74 -9.26 18.29
C LEU A 16 57.90 -9.24 17.27
N ASN A 17 58.61 -10.36 17.15
CA ASN A 17 59.77 -10.50 16.23
C ASN A 17 60.84 -9.40 16.42
N GLY A 18 61.12 -9.01 17.68
CA GLY A 18 62.11 -8.00 17.98
C GLY A 18 61.67 -6.54 17.77
N VAL A 19 60.39 -6.30 17.40
CA VAL A 19 59.81 -4.96 17.20
C VAL A 19 58.76 -4.72 18.26
N GLU A 20 58.76 -3.54 18.87
CA GLU A 20 57.77 -3.13 19.87
C GLU A 20 56.51 -2.58 19.17
N TYR A 21 55.32 -3.06 19.60
CA TYR A 21 54.01 -2.64 19.14
C TYR A 21 53.12 -2.27 20.30
N TYR A 22 52.27 -1.28 20.13
CA TYR A 22 51.13 -1.01 20.99
C TYR A 22 50.00 -1.98 20.66
N ARG A 23 49.28 -2.45 21.69
CA ARG A 23 48.25 -3.48 21.55
C ARG A 23 46.97 -3.10 22.29
N THR A 24 45.83 -3.32 21.65
CA THR A 24 44.48 -3.37 22.27
C THR A 24 43.76 -4.66 21.92
N ARG A 25 42.67 -4.97 22.61
CA ARG A 25 41.78 -6.09 22.32
C ARG A 25 40.36 -5.60 22.24
N ILE A 26 39.70 -5.95 21.17
CA ILE A 26 38.26 -5.65 20.91
C ILE A 26 37.51 -6.97 20.77
N GLU A 27 36.16 -6.93 21.01
CA GLU A 27 35.28 -8.05 20.70
C GLU A 27 34.63 -7.81 19.34
N ASP A 28 34.82 -8.73 18.40
CA ASP A 28 34.21 -8.66 17.09
C ASP A 28 32.67 -8.81 17.14
N ALA A 29 32.02 -8.80 16.00
CA ALA A 29 30.58 -8.94 15.91
C ALA A 29 30.04 -10.27 16.44
N ASP A 30 30.88 -11.30 16.52
CA ASP A 30 30.58 -12.64 17.02
C ASP A 30 30.94 -12.83 18.52
N GLY A 31 31.44 -11.78 19.17
CA GLY A 31 31.89 -11.84 20.58
C GLY A 31 33.29 -12.46 20.76
N LYS A 32 34.00 -12.69 19.64
CA LYS A 32 35.36 -13.23 19.69
C LYS A 32 36.35 -12.09 19.90
N ARG A 33 37.31 -12.31 20.79
CA ARG A 33 38.36 -11.32 21.07
C ARG A 33 39.41 -11.29 19.96
N VAL A 34 39.56 -10.12 19.34
CA VAL A 34 40.57 -9.84 18.31
C VAL A 34 41.59 -8.84 18.85
N ALA A 35 42.88 -9.09 18.66
CA ALA A 35 43.91 -8.17 19.05
C ALA A 35 44.33 -7.27 17.88
N LEU A 36 44.41 -5.97 18.10
CA LEU A 36 44.89 -4.96 17.17
C LEU A 36 46.28 -4.52 17.58
N TYR A 37 47.14 -4.25 16.60
CA TYR A 37 48.53 -3.83 16.80
C TYR A 37 48.84 -2.63 15.91
N ALA A 38 49.67 -1.69 16.45
CA ALA A 38 50.20 -0.59 15.67
C ALA A 38 51.57 -0.15 16.23
N ARG A 39 52.34 0.61 15.45
CA ARG A 39 53.66 1.11 15.87
C ARG A 39 53.58 2.38 16.72
N THR A 40 52.48 3.10 16.63
CA THR A 40 52.24 4.30 17.43
C THR A 40 50.85 4.24 18.11
N PRO A 41 50.68 4.91 19.27
CA PRO A 41 49.38 5.00 19.95
C PRO A 41 48.28 5.62 19.08
N GLU A 42 48.64 6.62 18.27
CA GLU A 42 47.72 7.31 17.39
C GLU A 42 47.17 6.37 16.29
N GLU A 43 48.06 5.62 15.66
CA GLU A 43 47.69 4.62 14.64
C GLU A 43 46.81 3.52 15.25
N LEU A 44 47.09 3.08 16.48
CA LEU A 44 46.30 2.07 17.17
C LEU A 44 44.90 2.60 17.50
N TYR A 45 44.79 3.84 17.94
CA TYR A 45 43.51 4.50 18.23
C TYR A 45 42.63 4.62 16.98
N ASP A 46 43.23 5.03 15.85
CA ASP A 46 42.47 5.13 14.58
C ASP A 46 42.00 3.73 14.12
N LYS A 47 42.85 2.68 14.19
CA LYS A 47 42.47 1.29 13.88
C LYS A 47 41.38 0.75 14.82
N GLU A 48 41.48 1.03 16.10
CA GLU A 48 40.48 0.62 17.10
C GLU A 48 39.13 1.29 16.84
N THR A 49 39.13 2.59 16.55
CA THR A 49 37.91 3.35 16.24
C THR A 49 37.23 2.82 15.00
N GLU A 50 38.00 2.62 13.92
CA GLU A 50 37.46 2.06 12.67
C GLU A 50 36.89 0.65 12.86
N ALA A 51 37.61 -0.21 13.59
CA ALA A 51 37.15 -1.57 13.88
C ALA A 51 35.87 -1.59 14.74
N LEU A 52 35.79 -0.71 15.76
CA LEU A 52 34.58 -0.59 16.59
C LEU A 52 33.36 -0.09 15.78
N GLU A 53 33.55 0.85 14.85
CA GLU A 53 32.51 1.31 13.94
C GLU A 53 32.03 0.15 13.04
N GLN A 54 32.96 -0.60 12.42
CA GLN A 54 32.62 -1.76 11.59
C GLN A 54 31.86 -2.85 12.37
N ILE A 55 32.28 -3.13 13.60
CA ILE A 55 31.57 -4.07 14.48
C ILE A 55 30.19 -3.56 14.85
N GLY A 56 30.05 -2.26 15.13
CA GLY A 56 28.78 -1.62 15.39
C GLY A 56 27.80 -1.79 14.23
N HIS A 57 28.25 -1.51 13.01
CA HIS A 57 27.50 -1.74 11.78
C HIS A 57 27.10 -3.21 11.60
N ALA A 58 28.04 -4.14 11.74
CA ALA A 58 27.77 -5.56 11.60
C ALA A 58 26.73 -6.08 12.62
N ARG A 59 26.81 -5.62 13.88
CA ARG A 59 25.83 -5.96 14.92
C ARG A 59 24.46 -5.35 14.64
N PHE A 60 24.40 -4.13 14.13
CA PHE A 60 23.17 -3.48 13.72
C PHE A 60 22.47 -4.26 12.58
N HIS A 61 23.22 -4.61 11.53
CA HIS A 61 22.70 -5.41 10.41
C HIS A 61 22.15 -6.77 10.87
N ARG A 62 22.86 -7.48 11.75
CA ARG A 62 22.39 -8.77 12.30
C ARG A 62 21.14 -8.68 13.16
N LYS A 63 20.90 -7.57 13.84
CA LYS A 63 19.72 -7.34 14.68
C LYS A 63 18.54 -6.78 13.90
N SER A 64 18.77 -6.32 12.68
CA SER A 64 17.71 -5.81 11.83
C SER A 64 16.68 -6.92 11.51
N PRO A 65 15.36 -6.65 11.59
CA PRO A 65 14.34 -7.62 11.22
C PRO A 65 14.42 -7.95 9.72
N THR A 66 13.84 -9.07 9.32
CA THR A 66 13.64 -9.37 7.91
C THR A 66 12.59 -8.44 7.29
N VAL A 67 12.60 -8.31 5.96
CA VAL A 67 11.59 -7.53 5.23
C VAL A 67 10.20 -8.08 5.51
N ALA A 68 10.04 -9.41 5.59
CA ALA A 68 8.76 -10.02 5.91
C ALA A 68 8.26 -9.63 7.30
N GLU A 69 9.10 -9.77 8.33
CA GLU A 69 8.76 -9.40 9.71
C GLU A 69 8.40 -7.92 9.84
N TYR A 70 9.18 -7.04 9.19
CA TYR A 70 8.91 -5.61 9.26
C TYR A 70 7.65 -5.23 8.48
N CYS A 71 7.40 -5.81 7.32
CA CYS A 71 6.18 -5.59 6.55
C CYS A 71 4.92 -5.99 7.31
N GLU A 72 4.90 -7.15 7.98
CA GLU A 72 3.74 -7.56 8.79
C GLU A 72 3.52 -6.62 9.97
N LYS A 73 4.59 -6.19 10.64
CA LYS A 73 4.52 -5.15 11.68
C LYS A 73 3.97 -3.82 11.13
N TRP A 74 4.44 -3.39 9.96
CA TRP A 74 3.99 -2.16 9.31
C TRP A 74 2.50 -2.24 8.94
N LEU A 75 2.04 -3.38 8.40
CA LEU A 75 0.62 -3.61 8.10
C LEU A 75 -0.25 -3.53 9.35
N LEU A 76 0.23 -4.10 10.47
CA LEU A 76 -0.46 -3.99 11.75
C LEU A 76 -0.56 -2.52 12.22
N MET A 77 0.50 -1.73 12.09
CA MET A 77 0.45 -0.30 12.40
C MET A 77 -0.51 0.46 11.48
N GLN A 78 -0.57 0.10 10.18
CA GLN A 78 -1.51 0.72 9.25
C GLN A 78 -2.98 0.40 9.55
N SER A 79 -3.29 -0.73 10.20
CA SER A 79 -4.67 -1.13 10.51
C SER A 79 -5.41 -0.12 11.39
N VAL A 80 -4.69 0.69 12.17
CA VAL A 80 -5.24 1.76 13.01
C VAL A 80 -5.55 3.04 12.21
N HIS A 81 -4.86 3.24 11.07
CA HIS A 81 -4.90 4.52 10.35
C HIS A 81 -5.69 4.46 9.04
N VAL A 82 -5.90 3.27 8.48
CA VAL A 82 -6.56 3.12 7.18
C VAL A 82 -7.83 2.28 7.32
N ARG A 83 -8.77 2.48 6.39
CA ARG A 83 -9.98 1.65 6.31
C ARG A 83 -9.64 0.20 5.98
N GLN A 84 -10.47 -0.74 6.41
CA GLN A 84 -10.29 -2.18 6.18
C GLN A 84 -10.09 -2.52 4.70
N THR A 85 -10.82 -1.86 3.79
CA THR A 85 -10.66 -2.04 2.33
C THR A 85 -9.25 -1.68 1.84
N THR A 86 -8.70 -0.58 2.34
CA THR A 86 -7.34 -0.14 2.01
C THR A 86 -6.30 -1.07 2.61
N LEU A 87 -6.52 -1.53 3.85
CA LEU A 87 -5.63 -2.47 4.51
C LEU A 87 -5.57 -3.81 3.75
N THR A 88 -6.72 -4.32 3.30
CA THR A 88 -6.79 -5.55 2.49
C THR A 88 -6.00 -5.40 1.17
N ASP A 89 -6.14 -4.25 0.51
CA ASP A 89 -5.38 -3.93 -0.71
C ASP A 89 -3.87 -3.83 -0.45
N TYR A 90 -3.47 -3.15 0.63
CA TYR A 90 -2.06 -3.08 1.05
C TYR A 90 -1.51 -4.46 1.37
N THR A 91 -2.21 -5.25 2.18
CA THR A 91 -1.80 -6.61 2.55
C THR A 91 -1.59 -7.49 1.33
N SER A 92 -2.52 -7.46 0.37
CA SER A 92 -2.42 -8.23 -0.87
C SER A 92 -1.19 -7.83 -1.69
N LYS A 93 -0.94 -6.54 -1.87
CA LYS A 93 0.19 -6.04 -2.66
C LYS A 93 1.54 -6.26 -1.96
N VAL A 94 1.60 -5.99 -0.65
CA VAL A 94 2.81 -6.19 0.16
C VAL A 94 3.24 -7.65 0.14
N ARG A 95 2.33 -8.58 0.43
CA ARG A 95 2.66 -10.01 0.44
C ARG A 95 3.04 -10.53 -0.93
N ARG A 96 2.32 -10.11 -1.98
CA ARG A 96 2.51 -10.62 -3.35
C ARG A 96 3.74 -10.05 -4.05
N HIS A 97 4.14 -8.81 -3.74
CA HIS A 97 5.14 -8.08 -4.52
C HIS A 97 6.35 -7.61 -3.70
N ILE A 98 6.27 -7.59 -2.38
CA ILE A 98 7.39 -7.17 -1.53
C ILE A 98 7.92 -8.36 -0.75
N ILE A 99 7.10 -9.00 0.07
CA ILE A 99 7.52 -10.14 0.90
C ILE A 99 7.95 -11.32 0.03
N LYS A 100 7.23 -11.59 -1.07
CA LYS A 100 7.58 -12.69 -1.98
C LYS A 100 8.98 -12.55 -2.55
N GLU A 101 9.42 -11.34 -2.88
CA GLU A 101 10.67 -11.09 -3.57
C GLU A 101 11.84 -10.82 -2.59
N LEU A 102 11.59 -10.08 -1.51
CA LEU A 102 12.63 -9.62 -0.59
C LEU A 102 12.44 -10.10 0.85
N GLY A 103 11.42 -10.92 1.13
CA GLY A 103 10.98 -11.24 2.48
C GLY A 103 12.05 -11.82 3.40
N GLU A 104 12.97 -12.62 2.87
CA GLU A 104 14.04 -13.27 3.63
C GLU A 104 15.23 -12.35 3.89
N MET A 105 15.37 -11.27 3.12
CA MET A 105 16.44 -10.30 3.31
C MET A 105 16.22 -9.49 4.60
N ARG A 106 17.30 -9.07 5.23
CA ARG A 106 17.19 -8.13 6.35
C ARG A 106 16.94 -6.73 5.83
N MET A 107 16.13 -5.97 6.55
CA MET A 107 15.78 -4.58 6.18
C MET A 107 17.02 -3.69 5.99
N ALA A 108 18.07 -3.90 6.79
CA ALA A 108 19.30 -3.12 6.70
C ALA A 108 20.17 -3.47 5.49
N ASP A 109 19.98 -4.65 4.90
CA ASP A 109 20.81 -5.14 3.79
C ASP A 109 20.17 -4.83 2.42
N VAL A 110 18.89 -4.40 2.39
CA VAL A 110 18.19 -4.12 1.13
C VAL A 110 18.74 -2.86 0.46
N THR A 111 19.17 -3.02 -0.77
CA THR A 111 19.68 -1.94 -1.63
C THR A 111 18.62 -1.42 -2.61
N LEU A 112 18.92 -0.30 -3.27
CA LEU A 112 18.08 0.22 -4.36
C LEU A 112 17.97 -0.79 -5.51
N ASP A 113 19.08 -1.48 -5.83
CA ASP A 113 19.14 -2.44 -6.93
C ASP A 113 18.24 -3.66 -6.66
N ASP A 114 18.23 -4.17 -5.42
CA ASP A 114 17.32 -5.25 -5.02
C ASP A 114 15.86 -4.87 -5.22
N ILE A 115 15.49 -3.64 -4.83
CA ILE A 115 14.13 -3.13 -5.01
C ILE A 115 13.80 -2.99 -6.51
N GLN A 116 14.73 -2.50 -7.32
CA GLN A 116 14.53 -2.38 -8.78
C GLN A 116 14.35 -3.75 -9.44
N LEU A 117 15.14 -4.75 -9.04
CA LEU A 117 14.99 -6.12 -9.51
C LEU A 117 13.65 -6.73 -9.09
N ALA A 118 13.22 -6.52 -7.85
CA ALA A 118 11.93 -6.96 -7.34
C ALA A 118 10.74 -6.29 -8.06
N LEU A 119 10.93 -5.11 -8.65
CA LEU A 119 9.92 -4.41 -9.45
C LEU A 119 9.82 -4.91 -10.89
N VAL A 120 10.79 -5.67 -11.41
CA VAL A 120 10.77 -6.20 -12.79
C VAL A 120 9.49 -7.03 -13.08
N PRO A 121 9.07 -8.01 -12.28
CA PRO A 121 7.82 -8.72 -12.52
C PRO A 121 6.57 -7.82 -12.39
N VAL A 122 6.65 -6.75 -11.58
CA VAL A 122 5.54 -5.80 -11.40
C VAL A 122 5.40 -4.86 -12.60
N SER A 123 6.50 -4.56 -13.31
CA SER A 123 6.47 -3.73 -14.53
C SER A 123 5.65 -4.33 -15.68
N LYS A 124 5.40 -5.64 -15.64
CA LYS A 124 4.51 -6.35 -16.59
C LYS A 124 3.02 -6.25 -16.22
N LYS A 125 2.68 -5.66 -15.07
CA LYS A 125 1.30 -5.39 -14.63
C LYS A 125 0.87 -4.00 -15.09
N SER A 126 -0.39 -3.62 -14.81
CA SER A 126 -0.88 -2.28 -15.14
C SER A 126 -0.06 -1.17 -14.45
N ALA A 127 0.05 -0.02 -15.08
CA ALA A 127 0.76 1.14 -14.54
C ALA A 127 0.23 1.56 -13.15
N SER A 128 -1.07 1.38 -12.88
CA SER A 128 -1.67 1.66 -11.57
C SER A 128 -1.16 0.71 -10.48
N VAL A 129 -1.03 -0.58 -10.77
CA VAL A 129 -0.46 -1.58 -9.84
C VAL A 129 1.02 -1.29 -9.60
N TYR A 130 1.79 -1.03 -10.64
CA TYR A 130 3.20 -0.68 -10.52
C TYR A 130 3.40 0.54 -9.61
N LYS A 131 2.68 1.63 -9.88
CA LYS A 131 2.72 2.85 -9.08
C LYS A 131 2.34 2.59 -7.61
N ALA A 132 1.30 1.79 -7.37
CA ALA A 132 0.86 1.46 -6.01
C ALA A 132 1.94 0.67 -5.25
N VAL A 133 2.59 -0.31 -5.88
CA VAL A 133 3.68 -1.09 -5.25
C VAL A 133 4.88 -0.20 -4.95
N VAL A 134 5.28 0.70 -5.86
CA VAL A 134 6.36 1.66 -5.59
C VAL A 134 6.05 2.57 -4.41
N ILE A 135 4.79 3.05 -4.29
CA ILE A 135 4.35 3.85 -3.14
C ILE A 135 4.47 3.05 -1.84
N LEU A 136 4.12 1.76 -1.85
CA LEU A 136 4.25 0.89 -0.68
C LEU A 136 5.71 0.68 -0.28
N TYR A 137 6.63 0.41 -1.23
CA TYR A 137 8.06 0.38 -0.95
C TYR A 137 8.52 1.67 -0.25
N LYS A 138 8.21 2.83 -0.85
CA LYS A 138 8.57 4.13 -0.26
C LYS A 138 8.02 4.34 1.15
N SER A 139 6.78 3.94 1.39
CA SER A 139 6.13 4.10 2.69
C SER A 139 6.73 3.19 3.76
N ILE A 140 7.00 1.92 3.43
CA ILE A 140 7.58 0.93 4.35
C ILE A 140 9.03 1.34 4.72
N PHE A 141 9.88 1.62 3.72
CA PHE A 141 11.27 1.97 3.98
C PHE A 141 11.44 3.35 4.63
N ARG A 142 10.55 4.29 4.36
CA ARG A 142 10.50 5.55 5.10
C ARG A 142 10.17 5.30 6.57
N ALA A 143 9.13 4.52 6.88
CA ALA A 143 8.77 4.18 8.24
C ALA A 143 9.91 3.41 8.97
N ALA A 144 10.62 2.53 8.26
CA ALA A 144 11.77 1.82 8.80
C ALA A 144 12.93 2.77 9.15
N LYS A 145 13.18 3.79 8.33
CA LYS A 145 14.17 4.84 8.62
C LYS A 145 13.77 5.69 9.82
N GLU A 146 12.51 6.14 9.87
CA GLU A 146 11.97 6.94 10.97
C GLU A 146 11.99 6.17 12.32
N SER A 147 11.82 4.85 12.25
CA SER A 147 11.90 3.95 13.42
C SER A 147 13.31 3.44 13.74
N HIS A 148 14.34 3.97 13.09
CA HIS A 148 15.76 3.57 13.28
C HIS A 148 16.02 2.07 13.04
N VAL A 149 15.22 1.41 12.22
CA VAL A 149 15.41 0.00 11.82
C VAL A 149 16.46 -0.10 10.71
N ILE A 150 16.61 0.94 9.91
CA ILE A 150 17.62 1.11 8.87
C ILE A 150 18.30 2.46 9.01
N GLU A 151 19.57 2.54 8.62
CA GLU A 151 20.33 3.79 8.66
C GLU A 151 20.13 4.65 7.43
N VAL A 152 19.99 4.02 6.27
CA VAL A 152 19.79 4.66 4.97
C VAL A 152 18.51 4.16 4.34
N ASN A 153 17.72 5.06 3.78
CA ASN A 153 16.51 4.66 3.04
C ASN A 153 16.85 4.40 1.56
N PRO A 154 16.82 3.14 1.08
CA PRO A 154 17.18 2.80 -0.29
C PRO A 154 16.17 3.33 -1.33
N THR A 155 14.96 3.74 -0.91
CA THR A 155 13.91 4.20 -1.83
C THR A 155 13.96 5.69 -2.15
N LEU A 156 14.94 6.46 -1.64
CA LEU A 156 15.02 7.91 -1.86
C LEU A 156 15.03 8.28 -3.35
N HIS A 157 15.79 7.54 -4.14
CA HIS A 157 15.92 7.77 -5.58
C HIS A 157 15.06 6.84 -6.43
N LEU A 158 14.17 6.04 -5.80
CA LEU A 158 13.29 5.14 -6.53
C LEU A 158 12.28 5.95 -7.36
N ASN A 159 12.30 5.75 -8.69
CA ASN A 159 11.39 6.45 -9.61
C ASN A 159 10.15 5.57 -9.88
N ALA A 160 8.97 6.18 -9.72
CA ALA A 160 7.69 5.53 -10.04
C ALA A 160 7.22 5.75 -11.48
N LYS A 161 7.95 6.57 -12.27
CA LYS A 161 7.58 6.90 -13.66
C LYS A 161 8.08 5.81 -14.61
N GLY A 162 7.27 5.54 -15.64
CA GLY A 162 7.65 4.68 -16.77
C GLY A 162 7.55 3.17 -16.54
N GLY A 163 7.07 2.72 -15.36
CA GLY A 163 6.83 1.30 -15.10
C GLY A 163 5.36 0.92 -15.22
N GLY A 164 5.13 -0.34 -15.60
CA GLY A 164 3.79 -0.91 -15.82
C GLY A 164 3.23 -0.66 -17.21
N VAL A 165 2.31 -1.53 -17.61
CA VAL A 165 1.62 -1.42 -18.91
C VAL A 165 0.60 -0.30 -18.80
N PRO A 166 0.65 0.70 -19.69
CA PRO A 166 -0.35 1.75 -19.75
C PRO A 166 -1.74 1.14 -19.94
N GLN A 167 -2.74 1.73 -19.31
CA GLN A 167 -4.12 1.37 -19.57
C GLN A 167 -4.55 2.08 -20.86
N GLU A 168 -5.23 1.34 -21.75
CA GLU A 168 -5.87 1.95 -22.90
C GLU A 168 -6.93 2.98 -22.45
N ASP A 169 -7.00 4.10 -23.17
CA ASP A 169 -8.01 5.10 -22.91
C ASP A 169 -9.41 4.54 -23.19
N ARG A 170 -10.20 4.39 -22.13
CA ARG A 170 -11.59 3.99 -22.26
C ARG A 170 -12.40 5.16 -22.82
N GLN A 171 -12.95 4.98 -24.00
CA GLN A 171 -13.87 5.96 -24.56
C GLN A 171 -15.26 5.77 -23.95
N ALA A 172 -15.97 6.87 -23.79
CA ALA A 172 -17.40 6.84 -23.48
C ALA A 172 -18.17 6.26 -24.67
N LEU A 173 -19.28 5.60 -24.39
CA LEU A 173 -20.20 5.16 -25.45
C LEU A 173 -20.78 6.38 -26.16
N THR A 174 -20.98 6.27 -27.49
CA THR A 174 -21.78 7.26 -28.24
C THR A 174 -23.27 7.11 -27.92
N ASP A 175 -24.08 8.11 -28.27
CA ASP A 175 -25.51 8.07 -28.02
C ASP A 175 -26.16 6.88 -28.74
N GLU A 176 -25.75 6.58 -29.98
CA GLU A 176 -26.22 5.41 -30.73
C GLU A 176 -25.83 4.07 -30.06
N GLN A 177 -24.65 4.00 -29.51
CA GLN A 177 -24.19 2.81 -28.75
C GLN A 177 -24.99 2.64 -27.46
N VAL A 178 -25.34 3.74 -26.80
CA VAL A 178 -26.20 3.73 -25.60
C VAL A 178 -27.58 3.21 -25.94
N GLU A 179 -28.20 3.69 -27.02
CA GLU A 179 -29.52 3.22 -27.49
C GLU A 179 -29.49 1.72 -27.80
N GLN A 180 -28.52 1.27 -28.60
CA GLN A 180 -28.32 -0.15 -28.92
C GLN A 180 -28.15 -1.02 -27.69
N LEU A 181 -27.34 -0.55 -26.70
CA LEU A 181 -27.14 -1.26 -25.44
C LEU A 181 -28.45 -1.38 -24.66
N LEU A 182 -29.19 -0.29 -24.50
CA LEU A 182 -30.43 -0.27 -23.74
C LEU A 182 -31.49 -1.16 -24.38
N ASP A 183 -31.60 -1.16 -25.70
CA ASP A 183 -32.52 -2.04 -26.42
C ASP A 183 -32.15 -3.51 -26.27
N ALA A 184 -30.86 -3.83 -26.37
CA ALA A 184 -30.37 -5.21 -26.23
C ALA A 184 -30.59 -5.80 -24.83
N ILE A 185 -30.63 -4.98 -23.78
CA ILE A 185 -30.76 -5.43 -22.39
C ILE A 185 -32.10 -5.12 -21.75
N ARG A 186 -33.05 -4.58 -22.49
CA ARG A 186 -34.35 -4.07 -21.99
C ARG A 186 -35.08 -5.05 -21.07
N ASP A 187 -35.11 -6.31 -21.46
CA ASP A 187 -35.80 -7.40 -20.75
C ASP A 187 -34.87 -8.19 -19.82
N LEU A 188 -33.64 -7.73 -19.67
CA LEU A 188 -32.65 -8.43 -18.84
C LEU A 188 -32.55 -7.80 -17.44
N PRO A 189 -32.18 -8.59 -16.38
CA PRO A 189 -32.08 -8.11 -15.03
C PRO A 189 -31.18 -6.87 -14.83
N PRO A 190 -30.07 -6.65 -15.58
CA PRO A 190 -29.19 -5.50 -15.37
C PRO A 190 -29.74 -4.18 -15.93
N TYR A 191 -30.86 -4.18 -16.68
CA TYR A 191 -31.42 -2.99 -17.36
C TYR A 191 -31.56 -1.79 -16.39
N VAL A 192 -32.24 -1.98 -15.26
CA VAL A 192 -32.48 -0.91 -14.27
C VAL A 192 -31.15 -0.38 -13.71
N SER A 193 -30.20 -1.26 -13.44
CA SER A 193 -28.87 -0.87 -12.93
C SER A 193 -28.08 -0.03 -13.94
N VAL A 194 -28.18 -0.39 -15.23
CA VAL A 194 -27.53 0.35 -16.31
C VAL A 194 -28.20 1.71 -16.50
N MET A 195 -29.52 1.79 -16.46
CA MET A 195 -30.28 3.04 -16.50
C MET A 195 -29.89 3.99 -15.36
N ILE A 196 -29.75 3.49 -14.13
CA ILE A 196 -29.30 4.28 -12.99
C ILE A 196 -27.86 4.76 -13.21
N GLY A 197 -26.98 3.90 -13.70
CA GLY A 197 -25.59 4.27 -14.00
C GLY A 197 -25.47 5.35 -15.05
N LEU A 198 -26.22 5.26 -16.14
CA LEU A 198 -26.22 6.20 -17.25
C LEU A 198 -26.82 7.57 -16.88
N TYR A 199 -28.02 7.56 -16.29
CA TYR A 199 -28.78 8.79 -16.10
C TYR A 199 -28.64 9.45 -14.74
N ALA A 200 -28.23 8.71 -13.68
CA ALA A 200 -27.97 9.26 -12.36
C ALA A 200 -26.48 9.29 -12.01
N GLY A 201 -25.61 8.71 -12.81
CA GLY A 201 -24.15 8.74 -12.60
C GLY A 201 -23.68 8.10 -11.28
N LEU A 202 -24.42 7.11 -10.78
CA LEU A 202 -24.03 6.40 -9.57
C LEU A 202 -22.83 5.49 -9.83
N ARG A 203 -21.96 5.37 -8.80
CA ARG A 203 -20.91 4.36 -8.82
C ARG A 203 -21.53 2.96 -8.69
N ARG A 204 -20.85 1.94 -9.22
CA ARG A 204 -21.32 0.55 -9.14
C ARG A 204 -21.69 0.14 -7.72
N GLU A 205 -20.86 0.46 -6.74
CA GLU A 205 -21.07 0.14 -5.34
C GLU A 205 -22.27 0.90 -4.73
N GLU A 206 -22.58 2.10 -5.23
CA GLU A 206 -23.74 2.89 -4.84
C GLU A 206 -25.03 2.29 -5.45
N ILE A 207 -24.97 1.86 -6.72
CA ILE A 207 -26.10 1.18 -7.40
C ILE A 207 -26.46 -0.11 -6.66
N LEU A 208 -25.48 -0.94 -6.37
CA LEU A 208 -25.69 -2.23 -5.68
C LEU A 208 -26.23 -2.08 -4.26
N ALA A 209 -25.98 -0.95 -3.60
CA ALA A 209 -26.48 -0.66 -2.26
C ALA A 209 -27.78 0.16 -2.25
N LEU A 210 -28.29 0.56 -3.42
CA LEU A 210 -29.48 1.39 -3.50
C LEU A 210 -30.72 0.60 -3.07
N GLN A 211 -31.54 1.22 -2.23
CA GLN A 211 -32.78 0.66 -1.71
C GLN A 211 -33.95 1.58 -2.04
N TRP A 212 -35.15 1.04 -2.08
CA TRP A 212 -36.38 1.80 -2.38
C TRP A 212 -36.68 2.93 -1.38
N ASP A 213 -36.19 2.83 -0.15
CA ASP A 213 -36.28 3.89 0.89
C ASP A 213 -35.48 5.15 0.55
N SER A 214 -34.61 5.06 -0.44
CA SER A 214 -33.74 6.14 -0.90
C SER A 214 -34.17 6.70 -2.27
N VAL A 215 -35.35 6.27 -2.80
CA VAL A 215 -35.87 6.67 -4.12
C VAL A 215 -37.25 7.33 -3.94
N TYR A 216 -37.32 8.60 -4.25
CA TYR A 216 -38.48 9.45 -4.06
C TYR A 216 -39.13 9.76 -5.44
N LEU A 217 -40.15 8.98 -5.84
CA LEU A 217 -40.80 9.06 -7.15
C LEU A 217 -42.11 9.87 -7.13
N ASP A 218 -42.72 10.00 -5.95
CA ASP A 218 -44.06 10.60 -5.76
C ASP A 218 -43.93 12.07 -5.29
N THR A 219 -43.05 12.83 -5.97
CA THR A 219 -42.78 14.26 -5.72
C THR A 219 -42.81 15.01 -7.05
N ASP A 220 -43.03 16.34 -6.99
CA ASP A 220 -43.00 17.20 -8.19
C ASP A 220 -41.67 17.13 -8.95
N ALA A 221 -40.59 16.93 -8.24
CA ALA A 221 -39.24 16.72 -8.76
C ALA A 221 -38.65 15.41 -8.22
N PRO A 222 -38.86 14.27 -8.91
CA PRO A 222 -38.34 12.98 -8.46
C PRO A 222 -36.82 12.99 -8.28
N TYR A 223 -36.36 12.36 -7.20
CA TYR A 223 -34.95 12.28 -6.89
C TYR A 223 -34.59 10.98 -6.16
N LEU A 224 -33.31 10.64 -6.09
CA LEU A 224 -32.78 9.60 -5.23
C LEU A 224 -31.67 10.17 -4.31
N THR A 225 -31.50 9.51 -3.18
CA THR A 225 -30.44 9.88 -2.20
C THR A 225 -29.40 8.76 -2.12
N VAL A 226 -28.15 9.10 -2.35
CA VAL A 226 -27.02 8.18 -2.14
C VAL A 226 -26.61 8.23 -0.67
N ARG A 227 -26.84 7.15 0.07
CA ARG A 227 -26.52 7.04 1.52
C ARG A 227 -25.69 5.83 1.87
N ARG A 228 -25.64 4.86 0.96
CA ARG A 228 -25.04 3.55 1.20
C ARG A 228 -24.10 3.16 0.08
N ALA A 229 -23.15 2.30 0.36
CA ALA A 229 -22.30 1.68 -0.65
C ALA A 229 -22.15 0.20 -0.36
N TRP A 230 -22.12 -0.60 -1.43
CA TRP A 230 -21.82 -2.02 -1.34
C TRP A 230 -20.33 -2.25 -1.16
N HIS A 231 -19.98 -3.22 -0.33
CA HIS A 231 -18.62 -3.73 -0.24
C HIS A 231 -18.63 -5.26 -0.15
N THR A 232 -17.55 -5.89 -0.59
CA THR A 232 -17.34 -7.33 -0.41
C THR A 232 -16.26 -7.55 0.65
N GLU A 233 -16.64 -8.15 1.77
CA GLU A 233 -15.74 -8.51 2.84
C GLU A 233 -15.73 -10.04 3.00
N HIS A 234 -14.54 -10.65 2.93
CA HIS A 234 -14.39 -12.11 2.98
C HIS A 234 -15.33 -12.87 2.03
N ASN A 235 -15.47 -12.36 0.81
CA ASN A 235 -16.39 -12.88 -0.22
C ASN A 235 -17.87 -12.81 0.15
N ARG A 236 -18.25 -11.99 1.12
CA ARG A 236 -19.65 -11.73 1.51
C ARG A 236 -20.02 -10.28 1.23
N PRO A 237 -21.25 -10.04 0.74
CA PRO A 237 -21.74 -8.68 0.54
C PRO A 237 -21.97 -7.99 1.87
N VAL A 238 -21.47 -6.76 2.00
CA VAL A 238 -21.68 -5.89 3.16
C VAL A 238 -22.17 -4.54 2.66
N ILE A 239 -23.22 -4.01 3.28
CA ILE A 239 -23.71 -2.66 3.00
C ILE A 239 -23.11 -1.71 4.03
N LEU A 240 -22.31 -0.78 3.54
CA LEU A 240 -21.73 0.30 4.34
C LEU A 240 -22.74 1.44 4.43
N THR A 241 -23.12 1.81 5.64
CA THR A 241 -23.98 2.97 5.95
C THR A 241 -23.16 4.26 6.09
N GLU A 242 -21.83 4.14 6.29
CA GLU A 242 -20.92 5.28 6.32
C GLU A 242 -20.18 5.41 4.98
N LEU A 243 -20.47 6.47 4.25
CA LEU A 243 -19.78 6.79 3.01
C LEU A 243 -18.37 7.35 3.28
N LYS A 244 -17.50 7.32 2.26
CA LYS A 244 -16.09 7.73 2.39
C LYS A 244 -15.92 9.19 2.84
N THR A 245 -16.84 10.05 2.45
CA THR A 245 -16.86 11.49 2.78
C THR A 245 -18.31 11.95 2.97
N LYS A 246 -18.55 13.01 3.74
CA LYS A 246 -19.87 13.63 3.85
C LYS A 246 -20.44 14.10 2.50
N ALA A 247 -19.58 14.56 1.59
CA ALA A 247 -19.97 14.97 0.24
C ALA A 247 -20.39 13.79 -0.66
N ALA A 248 -20.16 12.54 -0.26
CA ALA A 248 -20.65 11.38 -0.99
C ALA A 248 -22.14 11.14 -0.74
N GLU A 249 -22.69 11.58 0.39
CA GLU A 249 -24.13 11.65 0.62
C GLU A 249 -24.71 12.83 -0.18
N ARG A 250 -25.59 12.51 -1.12
CA ARG A 250 -26.12 13.50 -2.06
C ARG A 250 -27.48 13.11 -2.61
N ASN A 251 -28.28 14.12 -2.93
CA ASN A 251 -29.52 13.95 -3.69
C ASN A 251 -29.23 14.16 -5.17
N ILE A 252 -29.79 13.28 -5.99
CA ILE A 252 -29.63 13.32 -7.45
C ILE A 252 -31.03 13.42 -8.05
N PRO A 253 -31.36 14.49 -8.80
CA PRO A 253 -32.61 14.61 -9.51
C PRO A 253 -32.70 13.52 -10.62
N LEU A 254 -33.87 12.98 -10.81
CA LEU A 254 -34.10 11.92 -11.80
C LEU A 254 -34.68 12.52 -13.08
N PRO A 255 -34.04 12.29 -14.25
CA PRO A 255 -34.69 12.56 -15.54
C PRO A 255 -35.98 11.74 -15.72
N THR A 256 -36.91 12.23 -16.51
CA THR A 256 -38.24 11.60 -16.72
C THR A 256 -38.11 10.12 -17.12
N CYS A 257 -37.21 9.81 -18.07
CA CYS A 257 -37.00 8.44 -18.56
C CYS A 257 -36.56 7.48 -17.44
N LEU A 258 -35.68 7.91 -16.53
CA LEU A 258 -35.24 7.10 -15.39
C LEU A 258 -36.33 6.99 -14.32
N ALA A 259 -37.06 8.07 -14.06
CA ALA A 259 -38.16 8.05 -13.09
C ALA A 259 -39.28 7.09 -13.52
N GLU A 260 -39.62 7.05 -14.81
CA GLU A 260 -40.60 6.12 -15.39
C GLU A 260 -40.09 4.67 -15.28
N CYS A 261 -38.84 4.41 -15.69
CA CYS A 261 -38.22 3.09 -15.56
C CYS A 261 -38.28 2.58 -14.12
N LEU A 262 -37.96 3.44 -13.13
CA LEU A 262 -38.00 3.08 -11.71
C LEU A 262 -39.44 2.86 -11.19
N ARG A 263 -40.44 3.61 -11.69
CA ARG A 263 -41.87 3.36 -11.37
C ARG A 263 -42.33 1.99 -11.88
N GLU A 264 -41.92 1.60 -13.08
CA GLU A 264 -42.24 0.28 -13.62
C GLU A 264 -41.53 -0.83 -12.83
N ALA A 265 -40.25 -0.68 -12.57
CA ALA A 265 -39.48 -1.63 -11.76
C ALA A 265 -40.09 -1.79 -10.36
N LYS A 266 -40.61 -0.72 -9.75
CA LYS A 266 -41.25 -0.77 -8.43
C LYS A 266 -42.56 -1.55 -8.47
N LYS A 267 -43.35 -1.48 -9.57
CA LYS A 267 -44.60 -2.23 -9.75
C LYS A 267 -44.35 -3.74 -9.92
N THR A 268 -43.29 -4.11 -10.62
CA THR A 268 -42.95 -5.51 -10.92
C THR A 268 -42.23 -6.19 -9.75
N SER A 269 -41.72 -5.42 -8.80
CA SER A 269 -41.08 -5.91 -7.56
C SER A 269 -42.15 -6.38 -6.55
N THR A 270 -42.79 -7.51 -6.83
CA THR A 270 -43.93 -8.07 -6.08
C THR A 270 -43.56 -8.76 -4.77
N SER A 271 -42.32 -8.70 -4.30
CA SER A 271 -41.92 -9.43 -3.12
C SER A 271 -41.62 -8.48 -1.94
N VAL A 272 -42.37 -8.66 -0.88
CA VAL A 272 -42.26 -7.98 0.43
C VAL A 272 -40.87 -8.11 1.08
N SER A 273 -39.99 -8.91 0.49
CA SER A 273 -38.65 -9.25 1.04
C SER A 273 -37.47 -8.57 0.37
N TYR A 274 -37.62 -7.84 -0.73
CA TYR A 274 -36.50 -7.18 -1.41
C TYR A 274 -36.46 -5.69 -1.12
N THR A 275 -35.66 -5.32 -0.12
CA THR A 275 -35.31 -3.92 0.17
C THR A 275 -34.35 -3.33 -0.86
N HIS A 276 -33.71 -4.16 -1.71
CA HIS A 276 -32.73 -3.78 -2.71
C HIS A 276 -33.37 -3.61 -4.10
N LEU A 277 -32.98 -2.57 -4.79
CA LEU A 277 -33.41 -2.24 -6.16
C LEU A 277 -32.76 -3.16 -7.20
N THR A 278 -31.63 -3.73 -6.88
CA THR A 278 -30.86 -4.62 -7.72
C THR A 278 -30.79 -6.01 -7.09
N LEU A 279 -30.90 -7.05 -7.93
CA LEU A 279 -30.76 -8.43 -7.46
C LEU A 279 -29.40 -8.64 -6.79
N PRO A 280 -29.34 -9.27 -5.61
CA PRO A 280 -28.08 -9.73 -5.08
C PRO A 280 -27.47 -10.70 -6.10
N THR A 281 -26.29 -10.39 -6.59
CA THR A 281 -25.50 -11.32 -7.42
C THR A 281 -25.02 -12.44 -6.51
N ASN A 282 -25.92 -13.39 -6.22
CA ASN A 282 -25.52 -14.66 -5.64
C ASN A 282 -24.89 -15.51 -6.73
N ARG A 283 -23.57 -15.51 -6.78
CA ARG A 283 -22.77 -16.71 -7.07
C ARG A 283 -21.35 -16.50 -6.62
#